data_dd2ecfabc944ff0c7f47b4572edd1a5f
#
_entry.id   dd2ecfabc944ff0c7f47b4572edd1a5f
#
_cell.length_a   1.000
_cell.length_b   1.000
_cell.length_c   1.000
_cell.angle_alpha   90.00
_cell.angle_beta   90.00
_cell.angle_gamma   90.00
#
_symmetry.space_group_name_H-M   'P 1'
#
loop_
_entity.id
_entity.type
_entity.pdbx_description
1 polymer ?
#
loop_
_entity_poly.entity_id
_entity_poly.type
_entity_poly.pdbx_seq_one_letter_code
_entity_poly.pdbx_strand_id
1 'polypeptide(L)'
;YSSAASDVYKRQDVYKVLEGKNPKLARRVPRFVVDYLRRTIHEREVNEILARFGDLEGIAFVRAALGYMNVRYHSVGMERLNPEGRYVFASNHPFGGMDGLMLADEVARYFGDVRVVVNDLLMYLGPLRGLFVPVNKHGRQDAGSVEAFNNAFASDVPIVTFPAGLCSRRRRGVVRDLEWKPNFVKKAAAYGRDVVPVYFNGRLSDFFYRLSNLRTVLGIKANIEMLYLADEMFRQAGSDFEIIIGRPIPSASLLEGRTPGQAADYVRRAVYALGRG
;
A
#
# COMPACT_ATOMS: atom_id res chain seq x y z
N TYR A 1 26.11 -17.51 -14.02
CA TYR A 1 25.88 -16.47 -12.99
C TYR A 1 24.38 -16.12 -12.79
N SER A 2 23.45 -17.07 -13.07
CA SER A 2 22.00 -16.76 -13.06
C SER A 2 21.21 -17.45 -11.92
N SER A 3 21.70 -18.48 -11.24
CA SER A 3 20.88 -19.21 -10.27
C SER A 3 20.89 -18.63 -8.86
N ALA A 4 22.01 -18.09 -8.40
CA ALA A 4 22.12 -17.55 -7.03
C ALA A 4 21.37 -16.25 -6.80
N ALA A 5 21.25 -15.40 -7.82
CA ALA A 5 20.46 -14.14 -7.74
C ALA A 5 18.96 -14.41 -7.72
N SER A 6 18.48 -15.44 -8.43
CA SER A 6 17.05 -15.84 -8.41
C SER A 6 16.61 -16.43 -7.07
N ASP A 7 17.51 -17.12 -6.36
CA ASP A 7 17.20 -17.76 -5.07
C ASP A 7 17.06 -16.76 -3.91
N VAL A 8 17.75 -15.61 -3.98
CA VAL A 8 17.68 -14.55 -2.96
C VAL A 8 16.29 -13.89 -2.93
N TYR A 9 15.56 -13.87 -4.06
CA TYR A 9 14.21 -13.29 -4.13
C TYR A 9 13.09 -14.29 -3.85
N LYS A 10 13.42 -15.61 -3.78
CA LYS A 10 12.45 -16.69 -3.57
C LYS A 10 12.18 -17.02 -2.11
N ARG A 11 12.92 -16.47 -1.16
CA ARG A 11 12.72 -16.74 0.27
C ARG A 11 13.08 -15.52 1.13
N GLN A 12 12.13 -15.07 1.93
CA GLN A 12 12.35 -14.05 2.94
C GLN A 12 12.96 -14.71 4.21
N ASP A 13 13.99 -14.09 4.77
CA ASP A 13 14.63 -14.51 6.01
C ASP A 13 14.91 -13.28 6.87
N VAL A 14 14.23 -13.19 8.01
CA VAL A 14 14.36 -12.07 8.96
C VAL A 14 15.80 -11.86 9.39
N TYR A 15 16.52 -12.95 9.66
CA TYR A 15 17.91 -12.83 10.11
C TYR A 15 18.80 -12.24 9.02
N LYS A 16 18.66 -12.69 7.77
CA LYS A 16 19.41 -12.14 6.63
C LYS A 16 19.10 -10.66 6.39
N VAL A 17 17.82 -10.26 6.54
CA VAL A 17 17.44 -8.84 6.43
C VAL A 17 18.06 -8.00 7.54
N LEU A 18 18.05 -8.50 8.77
CA LEU A 18 18.72 -7.84 9.91
C LEU A 18 20.24 -7.76 9.70
N GLU A 19 20.85 -8.84 9.25
CA GLU A 19 22.29 -8.91 8.98
C GLU A 19 22.70 -7.96 7.87
N GLY A 20 21.94 -7.87 6.78
CA GLY A 20 22.18 -6.94 5.67
C GLY A 20 22.07 -5.47 6.09
N LYS A 21 21.14 -5.14 7.02
CA LYS A 21 20.99 -3.76 7.51
C LYS A 21 21.98 -3.39 8.60
N ASN A 22 22.27 -4.28 9.52
CA ASN A 22 23.20 -4.04 10.63
C ASN A 22 23.79 -5.37 11.16
N PRO A 23 24.94 -5.83 10.62
CA PRO A 23 25.57 -7.09 11.01
C PRO A 23 25.95 -7.15 12.51
N LYS A 24 26.30 -6.01 13.12
CA LYS A 24 26.65 -5.94 14.55
C LYS A 24 25.40 -6.15 15.42
N LEU A 25 24.27 -5.61 15.00
CA LEU A 25 22.99 -5.80 15.68
C LEU A 25 22.50 -7.25 15.53
N ALA A 26 22.53 -7.81 14.32
CA ALA A 26 22.09 -9.17 14.05
C ALA A 26 22.79 -10.21 14.95
N ARG A 27 24.11 -10.07 15.17
CA ARG A 27 24.90 -10.95 16.05
C ARG A 27 24.56 -10.80 17.54
N ARG A 28 23.96 -9.69 17.96
CA ARG A 28 23.62 -9.42 19.36
C ARG A 28 22.17 -9.69 19.70
N VAL A 29 21.30 -9.83 18.69
CA VAL A 29 19.88 -10.10 18.91
C VAL A 29 19.72 -11.55 19.39
N PRO A 30 19.11 -11.78 20.57
CA PRO A 30 18.86 -13.11 21.07
C PRO A 30 17.95 -13.92 20.13
N ARG A 31 18.15 -15.23 20.03
CA ARG A 31 17.37 -16.12 19.15
C ARG A 31 15.87 -16.00 19.37
N PHE A 32 15.41 -15.91 20.63
CA PHE A 32 13.98 -15.78 20.93
C PHE A 32 13.35 -14.52 20.33
N VAL A 33 14.12 -13.40 20.19
CA VAL A 33 13.66 -12.17 19.53
C VAL A 33 13.55 -12.40 18.03
N VAL A 34 14.51 -13.07 17.42
CA VAL A 34 14.45 -13.43 15.99
C VAL A 34 13.25 -14.32 15.72
N ASP A 35 13.01 -15.34 16.55
CA ASP A 35 11.86 -16.24 16.43
C ASP A 35 10.53 -15.55 16.67
N TYR A 36 10.50 -14.56 17.55
CA TYR A 36 9.35 -13.69 17.75
C TYR A 36 9.07 -12.86 16.49
N LEU A 37 10.10 -12.21 15.91
CA LEU A 37 9.97 -11.44 14.68
C LEU A 37 9.50 -12.31 13.51
N ARG A 38 10.06 -13.49 13.33
CA ARG A 38 9.65 -14.44 12.29
C ARG A 38 8.17 -14.80 12.38
N ARG A 39 7.66 -15.03 13.59
CA ARG A 39 6.24 -15.29 13.82
C ARG A 39 5.38 -14.06 13.53
N THR A 40 5.81 -12.88 13.99
CA THR A 40 5.07 -11.63 13.83
C THR A 40 4.93 -11.19 12.37
N ILE A 41 5.97 -11.44 11.55
CA ILE A 41 5.91 -11.13 10.11
C ILE A 41 5.39 -12.29 9.27
N HIS A 42 4.96 -13.40 9.89
CA HIS A 42 4.48 -14.59 9.20
C HIS A 42 5.47 -15.12 8.15
N GLU A 43 6.77 -15.18 8.52
CA GLU A 43 7.86 -15.58 7.61
C GLU A 43 7.56 -16.92 6.92
N ARG A 44 6.97 -17.89 7.63
CA ARG A 44 6.62 -19.19 7.07
C ARG A 44 5.54 -19.08 5.99
N GLU A 45 4.45 -18.38 6.30
CA GLU A 45 3.29 -18.20 5.41
C GLU A 45 3.68 -17.38 4.18
N VAL A 46 4.45 -16.31 4.36
CA VAL A 46 4.99 -15.50 3.26
C VAL A 46 5.89 -16.35 2.35
N ASN A 47 6.77 -17.17 2.94
CA ASN A 47 7.63 -18.07 2.18
C ASN A 47 6.84 -19.18 1.48
N GLU A 48 5.75 -19.66 2.05
CA GLU A 48 4.85 -20.61 1.40
C GLU A 48 4.16 -20.00 0.18
N ILE A 49 3.67 -18.76 0.29
CA ILE A 49 3.11 -18.00 -0.86
C ILE A 49 4.18 -17.84 -1.95
N LEU A 50 5.40 -17.43 -1.58
CA LEU A 50 6.49 -17.24 -2.53
C LEU A 50 6.92 -18.58 -3.18
N ALA A 51 6.94 -19.67 -2.42
CA ALA A 51 7.28 -20.99 -2.96
C ALA A 51 6.23 -21.54 -3.94
N ARG A 52 4.94 -21.27 -3.68
CA ARG A 52 3.84 -21.72 -4.54
C ARG A 52 3.61 -20.85 -5.76
N PHE A 53 3.78 -19.54 -5.62
CA PHE A 53 3.34 -18.55 -6.60
C PHE A 53 4.44 -17.58 -7.03
N GLY A 54 5.66 -17.73 -6.55
CA GLY A 54 6.76 -16.79 -6.82
C GLY A 54 7.22 -16.71 -8.28
N ASP A 55 6.76 -17.62 -9.14
CA ASP A 55 6.96 -17.57 -10.58
C ASP A 55 5.90 -16.70 -11.28
N LEU A 56 4.84 -16.31 -10.58
CA LEU A 56 3.86 -15.33 -11.06
C LEU A 56 4.36 -13.91 -10.78
N GLU A 57 3.99 -12.97 -11.64
CA GLU A 57 4.35 -11.56 -11.51
C GLU A 57 3.12 -10.64 -11.51
N GLY A 58 3.28 -9.46 -10.91
CA GLY A 58 2.27 -8.40 -10.92
C GLY A 58 0.91 -8.86 -10.37
N ILE A 59 -0.14 -8.62 -11.14
CA ILE A 59 -1.52 -8.93 -10.73
C ILE A 59 -1.78 -10.44 -10.62
N ALA A 60 -1.11 -11.27 -11.40
CA ALA A 60 -1.25 -12.73 -11.26
C ALA A 60 -0.78 -13.21 -9.88
N PHE A 61 0.34 -12.67 -9.38
CA PHE A 61 0.79 -12.94 -8.01
C PHE A 61 -0.18 -12.37 -6.95
N VAL A 62 -0.69 -11.16 -7.16
CA VAL A 62 -1.69 -10.54 -6.24
C VAL A 62 -2.91 -11.44 -6.10
N ARG A 63 -3.48 -11.92 -7.21
CA ARG A 63 -4.65 -12.83 -7.22
C ARG A 63 -4.36 -14.14 -6.50
N ALA A 64 -3.20 -14.74 -6.76
CA ALA A 64 -2.79 -15.96 -6.10
C ALA A 64 -2.63 -15.77 -4.57
N ALA A 65 -2.05 -14.65 -4.13
CA ALA A 65 -1.89 -14.31 -2.73
C ALA A 65 -3.24 -14.06 -2.03
N LEU A 66 -4.14 -13.30 -2.65
CA LEU A 66 -5.51 -13.10 -2.15
C LEU A 66 -6.28 -14.41 -2.05
N GLY A 67 -6.18 -15.28 -3.07
CA GLY A 67 -6.77 -16.62 -3.08
C GLY A 67 -6.21 -17.54 -1.98
N TYR A 68 -4.89 -17.53 -1.78
CA TYR A 68 -4.25 -18.28 -0.69
C TYR A 68 -4.79 -17.87 0.69
N MET A 69 -4.98 -16.58 0.90
CA MET A 69 -5.54 -16.03 2.13
C MET A 69 -7.07 -16.15 2.20
N ASN A 70 -7.72 -16.70 1.17
CA ASN A 70 -9.18 -16.77 1.05
C ASN A 70 -9.86 -15.40 1.29
N VAL A 71 -9.27 -14.34 0.79
CA VAL A 71 -9.81 -12.98 0.87
C VAL A 71 -10.78 -12.78 -0.27
N ARG A 72 -11.99 -12.33 0.04
CA ARG A 72 -13.02 -11.96 -0.93
C ARG A 72 -13.32 -10.47 -0.82
N TYR A 73 -13.65 -9.85 -1.93
CA TYR A 73 -14.10 -8.46 -1.94
C TYR A 73 -15.09 -8.24 -3.09
N HIS A 74 -15.90 -7.22 -2.93
CA HIS A 74 -16.76 -6.68 -3.99
C HIS A 74 -16.56 -5.16 -4.06
N SER A 75 -16.73 -4.60 -5.24
CA SER A 75 -16.66 -3.17 -5.46
C SER A 75 -18.01 -2.61 -5.91
N VAL A 76 -18.27 -1.36 -5.55
CA VAL A 76 -19.44 -0.59 -5.97
C VAL A 76 -18.95 0.72 -6.59
N GLY A 77 -19.39 1.01 -7.81
CA GLY A 77 -19.11 2.29 -8.49
C GLY A 77 -18.06 2.23 -9.58
N MET A 78 -17.34 1.11 -9.75
CA MET A 78 -16.36 0.94 -10.82
C MET A 78 -17.01 1.05 -12.21
N GLU A 79 -18.23 0.56 -12.36
CA GLU A 79 -19.05 0.59 -13.58
C GLU A 79 -19.37 2.00 -14.10
N ARG A 80 -19.15 3.03 -13.25
CA ARG A 80 -19.38 4.44 -13.61
C ARG A 80 -18.18 5.09 -14.28
N LEU A 81 -17.06 4.39 -14.32
CA LEU A 81 -15.82 4.92 -14.89
C LEU A 81 -15.76 4.60 -16.38
N ASN A 82 -15.24 5.56 -17.15
CA ASN A 82 -14.92 5.30 -18.56
C ASN A 82 -13.68 4.41 -18.64
N PRO A 83 -13.72 3.24 -19.31
CA PRO A 83 -12.55 2.37 -19.47
C PRO A 83 -11.34 3.03 -20.15
N GLU A 84 -11.57 4.03 -21.00
CA GLU A 84 -10.54 4.81 -21.68
C GLU A 84 -10.03 6.00 -20.85
N GLY A 85 -10.57 6.18 -19.64
CA GLY A 85 -10.22 7.31 -18.79
C GLY A 85 -8.85 7.15 -18.13
N ARG A 86 -8.17 8.28 -17.91
CA ARG A 86 -6.86 8.31 -17.22
C ARG A 86 -7.08 8.70 -15.76
N TYR A 87 -6.86 7.75 -14.85
CA TYR A 87 -7.24 7.91 -13.45
C TYR A 87 -6.08 7.78 -12.46
N VAL A 88 -6.23 8.48 -11.33
CA VAL A 88 -5.50 8.22 -10.09
C VAL A 88 -6.52 7.83 -9.02
N PHE A 89 -6.52 6.58 -8.61
CA PHE A 89 -7.32 6.06 -7.51
C PHE A 89 -6.68 6.46 -6.18
N ALA A 90 -7.31 7.35 -5.44
CA ALA A 90 -6.81 7.84 -4.15
C ALA A 90 -7.67 7.27 -3.02
N SER A 91 -7.08 6.44 -2.17
CA SER A 91 -7.80 5.68 -1.15
C SER A 91 -7.36 6.01 0.27
N ASN A 92 -8.28 5.84 1.24
CA ASN A 92 -7.91 5.64 2.63
C ASN A 92 -7.17 4.30 2.79
N HIS A 93 -6.45 4.13 3.89
CA HIS A 93 -5.52 3.01 4.08
C HIS A 93 -5.77 2.28 5.41
N PRO A 94 -6.98 1.71 5.63
CA PRO A 94 -7.32 1.11 6.93
C PRO A 94 -6.59 -0.20 7.23
N PHE A 95 -6.24 -1.00 6.21
CA PHE A 95 -5.72 -2.36 6.38
C PHE A 95 -4.21 -2.48 6.12
N GLY A 96 -3.56 -1.42 5.66
CA GLY A 96 -2.12 -1.41 5.40
C GLY A 96 -1.72 -2.12 4.10
N GLY A 97 -1.56 -3.43 4.06
CA GLY A 97 -1.18 -4.15 2.83
C GLY A 97 -2.38 -4.66 2.03
N MET A 98 -3.39 -5.13 2.72
CA MET A 98 -4.53 -5.82 2.12
C MET A 98 -5.35 -4.94 1.17
N ASP A 99 -5.63 -3.69 1.57
CA ASP A 99 -6.34 -2.72 0.73
C ASP A 99 -5.58 -2.40 -0.56
N GLY A 100 -4.23 -2.37 -0.50
CA GLY A 100 -3.39 -2.22 -1.69
C GLY A 100 -3.52 -3.36 -2.68
N LEU A 101 -3.54 -4.61 -2.20
CA LEU A 101 -3.69 -5.80 -3.04
C LEU A 101 -5.08 -5.86 -3.67
N MET A 102 -6.13 -5.67 -2.88
CA MET A 102 -7.51 -5.70 -3.37
C MET A 102 -7.79 -4.60 -4.40
N LEU A 103 -7.36 -3.36 -4.13
CA LEU A 103 -7.59 -2.26 -5.05
C LEU A 103 -6.78 -2.42 -6.34
N ALA A 104 -5.55 -2.95 -6.26
CA ALA A 104 -4.75 -3.24 -7.45
C ALA A 104 -5.42 -4.31 -8.33
N ASP A 105 -5.93 -5.40 -7.74
CA ASP A 105 -6.64 -6.44 -8.50
C ASP A 105 -7.91 -5.89 -9.13
N GLU A 106 -8.70 -5.10 -8.39
CA GLU A 106 -9.95 -4.54 -8.91
C GLU A 106 -9.72 -3.59 -10.07
N VAL A 107 -8.76 -2.65 -9.94
CA VAL A 107 -8.41 -1.72 -11.02
C VAL A 107 -7.86 -2.47 -12.24
N ALA A 108 -6.97 -3.44 -12.03
CA ALA A 108 -6.44 -4.22 -13.15
C ALA A 108 -7.49 -5.11 -13.81
N ARG A 109 -8.51 -5.57 -13.09
CA ARG A 109 -9.64 -6.32 -13.65
C ARG A 109 -10.45 -5.49 -14.63
N TYR A 110 -10.63 -4.20 -14.32
CA TYR A 110 -11.44 -3.30 -15.14
C TYR A 110 -10.64 -2.63 -16.28
N PHE A 111 -9.38 -2.23 -16.02
CA PHE A 111 -8.56 -1.47 -16.97
C PHE A 111 -7.46 -2.31 -17.67
N GLY A 112 -7.28 -3.57 -17.29
CA GLY A 112 -6.26 -4.46 -17.84
C GLY A 112 -4.89 -4.36 -17.17
N ASP A 113 -4.48 -3.19 -16.66
CA ASP A 113 -3.21 -2.97 -15.96
C ASP A 113 -3.38 -1.93 -14.83
N VAL A 114 -2.40 -1.83 -13.94
CA VAL A 114 -2.38 -0.84 -12.86
C VAL A 114 -0.94 -0.58 -12.39
N ARG A 115 -0.69 0.61 -11.86
CA ARG A 115 0.54 0.92 -11.10
C ARG A 115 0.16 1.34 -9.70
N VAL A 116 0.87 0.84 -8.70
CA VAL A 116 0.62 1.14 -7.28
C VAL A 116 1.78 1.93 -6.71
N VAL A 117 1.51 3.13 -6.23
CA VAL A 117 2.51 3.96 -5.55
C VAL A 117 2.78 3.42 -4.16
N VAL A 118 4.00 2.98 -3.91
CA VAL A 118 4.40 2.31 -2.67
C VAL A 118 5.65 2.93 -2.04
N ASN A 119 5.88 2.59 -0.77
CA ASN A 119 7.15 2.84 -0.11
C ASN A 119 8.24 1.94 -0.73
N ASP A 120 9.44 2.46 -0.88
CA ASP A 120 10.63 1.77 -1.40
C ASP A 120 10.92 0.42 -0.73
N LEU A 121 10.56 0.26 0.55
CA LEU A 121 10.71 -1.03 1.25
C LEU A 121 9.91 -2.18 0.61
N LEU A 122 8.81 -1.90 -0.07
CA LEU A 122 8.01 -2.93 -0.71
C LEU A 122 8.62 -3.45 -2.03
N MET A 123 9.64 -2.75 -2.55
CA MET A 123 10.39 -3.18 -3.74
C MET A 123 11.19 -4.48 -3.53
N TYR A 124 11.36 -4.91 -2.27
CA TYR A 124 11.96 -6.22 -1.96
C TYR A 124 11.03 -7.40 -2.26
N LEU A 125 9.74 -7.17 -2.49
CA LEU A 125 8.81 -8.21 -2.94
C LEU A 125 8.95 -8.41 -4.45
N GLY A 126 9.87 -9.30 -4.85
CA GLY A 126 10.25 -9.54 -6.23
C GLY A 126 9.08 -9.66 -7.22
N PRO A 127 8.08 -10.54 -6.95
CA PRO A 127 6.93 -10.73 -7.83
C PRO A 127 6.08 -9.47 -8.08
N LEU A 128 6.11 -8.48 -7.18
CA LEU A 128 5.31 -7.25 -7.28
C LEU A 128 6.09 -6.06 -7.84
N ARG A 129 7.38 -6.23 -8.14
CA ARG A 129 8.25 -5.11 -8.54
C ARG A 129 7.74 -4.37 -9.79
N GLY A 130 7.22 -5.09 -10.79
CA GLY A 130 6.68 -4.49 -12.01
C GLY A 130 5.37 -3.73 -11.81
N LEU A 131 4.65 -4.04 -10.72
CA LEU A 131 3.41 -3.37 -10.33
C LEU A 131 3.67 -2.06 -9.57
N PHE A 132 4.80 -1.97 -8.86
CA PHE A 132 5.08 -0.93 -7.88
C PHE A 132 5.82 0.27 -8.48
N VAL A 133 5.41 1.45 -8.08
CA VAL A 133 6.09 2.72 -8.33
C VAL A 133 6.63 3.24 -7.00
N PRO A 134 7.95 3.15 -6.78
CA PRO A 134 8.54 3.51 -5.49
C PRO A 134 8.52 5.02 -5.24
N VAL A 135 8.21 5.41 -4.00
CA VAL A 135 8.40 6.76 -3.50
C VAL A 135 9.26 6.73 -2.24
N ASN A 136 10.37 7.44 -2.27
CA ASN A 136 11.24 7.55 -1.12
C ASN A 136 10.57 8.36 -0.01
N LYS A 137 10.50 7.78 1.19
CA LYS A 137 9.88 8.40 2.36
C LYS A 137 10.87 9.20 3.19
N HIS A 138 12.14 8.87 3.10
CA HIS A 138 13.23 9.46 3.88
C HIS A 138 14.42 9.79 2.98
N GLY A 139 14.79 11.06 2.92
CA GLY A 139 15.96 11.53 2.20
C GLY A 139 15.68 12.11 0.80
N ARG A 140 16.73 12.40 0.07
CA ARG A 140 16.67 12.85 -1.33
C ARG A 140 16.14 11.70 -2.17
N GLN A 141 15.10 11.95 -2.97
CA GLN A 141 14.68 10.96 -3.97
C GLN A 141 15.81 10.73 -4.94
N ASP A 142 16.17 9.47 -5.20
CA ASP A 142 17.09 9.15 -6.27
C ASP A 142 16.44 9.48 -7.64
N ALA A 143 17.27 9.83 -8.62
CA ALA A 143 16.78 10.26 -9.93
C ALA A 143 15.94 9.19 -10.62
N GLY A 144 16.27 7.91 -10.46
CA GLY A 144 15.54 6.79 -11.06
C GLY A 144 14.13 6.64 -10.49
N SER A 145 13.95 6.80 -9.18
CA SER A 145 12.62 6.75 -8.54
C SER A 145 11.74 7.93 -8.98
N VAL A 146 12.34 9.13 -9.16
CA VAL A 146 11.60 10.30 -9.68
C VAL A 146 11.17 10.07 -11.12
N GLU A 147 12.05 9.53 -11.95
CA GLU A 147 11.78 9.21 -13.35
C GLU A 147 10.69 8.14 -13.46
N ALA A 148 10.81 7.03 -12.75
CA ALA A 148 9.81 5.96 -12.72
C ALA A 148 8.41 6.50 -12.30
N PHE A 149 8.38 7.38 -11.29
CA PHE A 149 7.15 8.02 -10.84
C PHE A 149 6.55 8.93 -11.93
N ASN A 150 7.36 9.75 -12.59
CA ASN A 150 6.89 10.63 -13.67
C ASN A 150 6.41 9.81 -14.88
N ASN A 151 7.13 8.76 -15.25
CA ASN A 151 6.77 7.87 -16.37
C ASN A 151 5.44 7.14 -16.09
N ALA A 152 5.20 6.70 -14.85
CA ALA A 152 3.90 6.13 -14.46
C ALA A 152 2.76 7.13 -14.63
N PHE A 153 2.95 8.40 -14.24
CA PHE A 153 1.93 9.44 -14.44
C PHE A 153 1.78 9.89 -15.90
N ALA A 154 2.82 9.77 -16.72
CA ALA A 154 2.76 10.08 -18.16
C ALA A 154 2.08 8.97 -18.98
N SER A 155 2.12 7.70 -18.54
CA SER A 155 1.49 6.56 -19.22
C SER A 155 -0.04 6.65 -19.16
N ASP A 156 -0.77 5.75 -19.85
CA ASP A 156 -2.23 5.65 -19.73
C ASP A 156 -2.69 4.67 -18.64
N VAL A 157 -1.76 3.91 -18.07
CA VAL A 157 -2.05 2.92 -17.01
C VAL A 157 -2.60 3.62 -15.76
N PRO A 158 -3.72 3.16 -15.18
CA PRO A 158 -4.26 3.70 -13.93
C PRO A 158 -3.28 3.61 -12.77
N ILE A 159 -3.35 4.58 -11.87
CA ILE A 159 -2.47 4.67 -10.72
C ILE A 159 -3.29 4.53 -9.43
N VAL A 160 -2.88 3.65 -8.55
CA VAL A 160 -3.39 3.52 -7.18
C VAL A 160 -2.43 4.20 -6.22
N THR A 161 -2.95 5.01 -5.31
CA THR A 161 -2.16 5.68 -4.28
C THR A 161 -2.89 5.75 -2.94
N PHE A 162 -2.11 5.67 -1.87
CA PHE A 162 -2.54 5.87 -0.48
C PHE A 162 -1.84 7.12 0.07
N PRO A 163 -2.44 8.32 -0.11
CA PRO A 163 -1.70 9.58 0.07
C PRO A 163 -1.26 9.88 1.50
N ALA A 164 -1.86 9.21 2.49
CA ALA A 164 -1.41 9.28 3.89
C ALA A 164 0.00 8.69 4.08
N GLY A 165 0.41 7.76 3.19
CA GLY A 165 1.69 7.07 3.21
C GLY A 165 1.92 6.14 4.41
N LEU A 166 0.94 6.00 5.28
CA LEU A 166 0.85 5.06 6.41
C LEU A 166 -0.60 4.62 6.55
N CYS A 167 -0.82 3.40 7.07
CA CYS A 167 -2.16 2.95 7.39
C CYS A 167 -2.84 3.86 8.42
N SER A 168 -4.18 3.86 8.42
CA SER A 168 -5.02 4.68 9.29
C SER A 168 -4.64 4.57 10.78
N ARG A 169 -4.89 5.59 11.55
CA ARG A 169 -4.61 5.66 12.99
C ARG A 169 -5.87 5.93 13.78
N ARG A 170 -5.95 5.40 15.00
CA ARG A 170 -7.05 5.70 15.91
C ARG A 170 -6.67 6.88 16.80
N ARG A 171 -7.40 7.99 16.65
CA ARG A 171 -7.26 9.17 17.50
C ARG A 171 -8.63 9.57 18.05
N ARG A 172 -8.74 9.77 19.36
CA ARG A 172 -10.00 10.11 20.05
C ARG A 172 -11.15 9.18 19.67
N GLY A 173 -10.87 7.87 19.59
CA GLY A 173 -11.86 6.84 19.25
C GLY A 173 -12.14 6.66 17.75
N VAL A 174 -11.74 7.60 16.89
CA VAL A 174 -12.00 7.55 15.45
C VAL A 174 -10.79 7.01 14.69
N VAL A 175 -11.02 6.03 13.82
CA VAL A 175 -10.00 5.49 12.90
C VAL A 175 -10.04 6.29 11.60
N ARG A 176 -8.94 6.96 11.30
CA ARG A 176 -8.77 7.76 10.08
C ARG A 176 -7.30 7.83 9.67
N ASP A 177 -7.09 8.11 8.39
CA ASP A 177 -5.78 8.44 7.87
C ASP A 177 -5.20 9.69 8.51
N LEU A 178 -3.88 9.72 8.56
CA LEU A 178 -3.12 10.93 8.80
C LEU A 178 -3.37 11.95 7.67
N GLU A 179 -2.73 13.10 7.76
CA GLU A 179 -2.78 14.12 6.72
C GLU A 179 -2.30 13.54 5.37
N TRP A 180 -3.05 13.82 4.30
CA TRP A 180 -2.73 13.38 2.96
C TRP A 180 -1.68 14.30 2.32
N LYS A 181 -0.64 13.69 1.76
CA LYS A 181 0.42 14.40 1.06
C LYS A 181 -0.06 14.87 -0.30
N PRO A 182 0.22 16.13 -0.70
CA PRO A 182 -0.37 16.73 -1.89
C PRO A 182 0.28 16.33 -3.22
N ASN A 183 1.29 15.45 -3.22
CA ASN A 183 2.03 15.14 -4.43
C ASN A 183 1.14 14.49 -5.52
N PHE A 184 0.21 13.64 -5.13
CA PHE A 184 -0.68 12.96 -6.07
C PHE A 184 -1.61 13.93 -6.82
N VAL A 185 -2.19 14.94 -6.15
CA VAL A 185 -3.05 15.94 -6.80
C VAL A 185 -2.26 16.86 -7.74
N LYS A 186 -1.01 17.22 -7.36
CA LYS A 186 -0.11 17.97 -8.23
C LYS A 186 0.17 17.23 -9.53
N LYS A 187 0.48 15.95 -9.43
CA LYS A 187 0.77 15.09 -10.57
C LYS A 187 -0.48 14.78 -11.38
N ALA A 188 -1.61 14.48 -10.73
CA ALA A 188 -2.88 14.27 -11.41
C ALA A 188 -3.25 15.50 -12.27
N ALA A 189 -3.19 16.69 -11.72
CA ALA A 189 -3.44 17.93 -12.47
C ALA A 189 -2.43 18.14 -13.61
N ALA A 190 -1.13 17.94 -13.36
CA ALA A 190 -0.08 18.17 -14.35
C ALA A 190 -0.14 17.21 -15.55
N TYR A 191 -0.62 15.96 -15.33
CA TYR A 191 -0.71 14.95 -16.36
C TYR A 191 -2.14 14.69 -16.88
N GLY A 192 -3.10 15.55 -16.52
CA GLY A 192 -4.49 15.45 -17.00
C GLY A 192 -5.18 14.16 -16.56
N ARG A 193 -4.93 13.69 -15.31
CA ARG A 193 -5.56 12.50 -14.74
C ARG A 193 -6.64 12.88 -13.74
N ASP A 194 -7.83 12.36 -13.93
CA ASP A 194 -8.89 12.56 -12.96
C ASP A 194 -8.64 11.73 -11.70
N VAL A 195 -9.02 12.27 -10.54
CA VAL A 195 -8.83 11.56 -9.26
C VAL A 195 -10.12 10.86 -8.87
N VAL A 196 -10.05 9.54 -8.74
CA VAL A 196 -11.16 8.71 -8.26
C VAL A 196 -10.99 8.48 -6.76
N PRO A 197 -11.88 9.04 -5.92
CA PRO A 197 -11.88 8.74 -4.49
C PRO A 197 -12.34 7.31 -4.24
N VAL A 198 -11.60 6.57 -3.40
CA VAL A 198 -11.91 5.18 -3.02
C VAL A 198 -11.97 5.08 -1.51
N TYR A 199 -12.95 4.37 -1.00
CA TYR A 199 -13.13 4.14 0.41
C TYR A 199 -13.19 2.65 0.75
N PHE A 200 -12.39 2.26 1.73
CA PHE A 200 -12.49 0.97 2.42
C PHE A 200 -13.11 1.16 3.79
N ASN A 201 -14.15 0.40 4.07
CA ASN A 201 -14.73 0.33 5.40
C ASN A 201 -14.02 -0.74 6.21
N GLY A 202 -13.25 -0.34 7.22
CA GLY A 202 -12.55 -1.29 8.06
C GLY A 202 -11.52 -0.68 8.99
N ARG A 203 -10.86 -1.57 9.73
CA ARG A 203 -9.85 -1.20 10.73
C ARG A 203 -8.91 -2.37 11.02
N LEU A 204 -7.74 -2.06 11.54
CA LEU A 204 -6.83 -3.02 12.15
C LEU A 204 -7.26 -3.35 13.59
N SER A 205 -6.54 -4.25 14.23
CA SER A 205 -6.81 -4.66 15.60
C SER A 205 -6.65 -3.52 16.62
N ASP A 206 -7.31 -3.66 17.77
CA ASP A 206 -7.12 -2.73 18.89
C ASP A 206 -5.70 -2.74 19.42
N PHE A 207 -5.02 -3.89 19.32
CA PHE A 207 -3.61 -4.01 19.69
C PHE A 207 -2.74 -3.09 18.84
N PHE A 208 -2.90 -3.08 17.51
CA PHE A 208 -2.16 -2.22 16.61
C PHE A 208 -2.31 -0.73 16.98
N TYR A 209 -3.53 -0.30 17.21
CA TYR A 209 -3.78 1.10 17.58
C TYR A 209 -3.29 1.46 18.98
N ARG A 210 -3.43 0.55 19.96
CA ARG A 210 -2.90 0.77 21.31
C ARG A 210 -1.38 0.90 21.29
N LEU A 211 -0.70 0.01 20.56
CA LEU A 211 0.76 0.06 20.40
C LEU A 211 1.20 1.38 19.73
N SER A 212 0.52 1.78 18.64
CA SER A 212 0.79 3.04 17.96
C SER A 212 0.60 4.27 18.87
N ASN A 213 -0.45 4.27 19.70
CA ASN A 213 -0.72 5.37 20.62
C ASN A 213 0.29 5.38 21.78
N LEU A 214 0.60 4.23 22.38
CA LEU A 214 1.60 4.08 23.44
C LEU A 214 2.98 4.57 22.98
N ARG A 215 3.41 4.14 21.80
CA ARG A 215 4.64 4.60 21.18
C ARG A 215 4.69 6.12 21.08
N THR A 216 3.59 6.72 20.65
CA THR A 216 3.48 8.18 20.49
C THR A 216 3.60 8.90 21.84
N VAL A 217 2.93 8.39 22.88
CA VAL A 217 3.02 8.93 24.26
C VAL A 217 4.44 8.81 24.81
N LEU A 218 5.13 7.71 24.53
CA LEU A 218 6.52 7.50 24.94
C LEU A 218 7.55 8.27 24.09
N GLY A 219 7.12 9.03 23.08
CA GLY A 219 8.02 9.80 22.21
C GLY A 219 8.89 8.95 21.28
N ILE A 220 8.58 7.66 21.10
CA ILE A 220 9.34 6.76 20.21
C ILE A 220 9.04 7.14 18.76
N LYS A 221 10.06 7.61 18.02
CA LYS A 221 9.91 8.07 16.63
C LYS A 221 9.73 6.91 15.64
N ALA A 222 10.31 5.74 15.91
CA ALA A 222 10.16 4.57 15.03
C ALA A 222 8.72 4.03 15.07
N ASN A 223 8.16 3.73 13.92
CA ASN A 223 6.80 3.16 13.80
C ASN A 223 6.83 1.65 14.09
N ILE A 224 7.09 1.26 15.35
CA ILE A 224 7.25 -0.15 15.75
C ILE A 224 5.99 -1.00 15.50
N GLU A 225 4.80 -0.39 15.52
CA GLU A 225 3.54 -1.05 15.19
C GLU A 225 3.52 -1.58 13.74
N MET A 226 4.32 -1.00 12.84
CA MET A 226 4.39 -1.45 11.44
C MET A 226 4.98 -2.86 11.29
N LEU A 227 5.72 -3.35 12.28
CA LEU A 227 6.20 -4.74 12.32
C LEU A 227 5.04 -5.75 12.35
N TYR A 228 3.89 -5.33 12.86
CA TYR A 228 2.70 -6.17 12.97
C TYR A 228 1.77 -6.11 11.75
N LEU A 229 2.12 -5.35 10.70
CA LEU A 229 1.24 -5.26 9.53
C LEU A 229 1.05 -6.60 8.82
N ALA A 230 2.06 -7.45 8.79
CA ALA A 230 1.92 -8.80 8.23
C ALA A 230 0.94 -9.63 9.08
N ASP A 231 1.08 -9.60 10.42
CA ASP A 231 0.13 -10.27 11.33
C ASP A 231 -1.30 -9.74 11.17
N GLU A 232 -1.46 -8.43 11.06
CA GLU A 232 -2.76 -7.79 10.78
C GLU A 232 -3.36 -8.23 9.44
N MET A 233 -2.52 -8.40 8.41
CA MET A 233 -2.94 -8.89 7.10
C MET A 233 -3.40 -10.34 7.15
N PHE A 234 -2.65 -11.23 7.79
CA PHE A 234 -3.03 -12.64 7.93
C PHE A 234 -4.22 -12.86 8.87
N ARG A 235 -4.45 -11.99 9.85
CA ARG A 235 -5.68 -11.99 10.68
C ARG A 235 -6.94 -11.74 9.89
N GLN A 236 -6.84 -11.15 8.71
CA GLN A 236 -7.97 -10.86 7.83
C GLN A 236 -8.19 -11.96 6.78
N ALA A 237 -7.44 -13.06 6.83
CA ALA A 237 -7.67 -14.21 5.99
C ALA A 237 -9.11 -14.75 6.20
N GLY A 238 -9.76 -15.13 5.10
CA GLY A 238 -11.16 -15.57 5.09
C GLY A 238 -12.20 -14.47 5.22
N SER A 239 -11.80 -13.20 5.25
CA SER A 239 -12.74 -12.07 5.37
C SER A 239 -13.30 -11.62 4.03
N ASP A 240 -14.46 -10.94 4.10
CA ASP A 240 -15.10 -10.26 2.98
C ASP A 240 -14.96 -8.74 3.13
N PHE A 241 -14.69 -8.05 2.03
CA PHE A 241 -14.46 -6.61 2.02
C PHE A 241 -15.30 -5.91 0.98
N GLU A 242 -15.62 -4.64 1.25
CA GLU A 242 -16.26 -3.75 0.32
C GLU A 242 -15.33 -2.62 -0.09
N ILE A 243 -15.29 -2.34 -1.40
CA ILE A 243 -14.56 -1.23 -2.01
C ILE A 243 -15.58 -0.25 -2.60
N ILE A 244 -15.64 0.95 -2.07
CA ILE A 244 -16.57 1.97 -2.57
C ILE A 244 -15.80 2.93 -3.47
N ILE A 245 -16.14 2.94 -4.75
CA ILE A 245 -15.54 3.79 -5.79
C ILE A 245 -16.42 5.00 -6.00
N GLY A 246 -15.87 6.18 -5.78
CA GLY A 246 -16.56 7.46 -5.98
C GLY A 246 -16.54 7.95 -7.43
N ARG A 247 -17.24 9.05 -7.68
CA ARG A 247 -17.18 9.73 -8.97
C ARG A 247 -15.82 10.39 -9.18
N PRO A 248 -15.27 10.36 -10.41
CA PRO A 248 -14.01 11.05 -10.72
C PRO A 248 -14.11 12.54 -10.45
N ILE A 249 -13.08 13.09 -9.85
CA ILE A 249 -12.87 14.54 -9.68
C ILE A 249 -12.00 14.98 -10.86
N PRO A 250 -12.50 15.86 -11.75
CA PRO A 250 -11.76 16.26 -12.94
C PRO A 250 -10.41 16.89 -12.60
N SER A 251 -9.38 16.50 -13.33
CA SER A 251 -8.01 17.01 -13.17
C SER A 251 -7.93 18.54 -13.24
N ALA A 252 -8.70 19.16 -14.16
CA ALA A 252 -8.77 20.60 -14.33
C ALA A 252 -9.29 21.33 -13.08
N SER A 253 -10.21 20.72 -12.32
CA SER A 253 -10.83 21.34 -11.13
C SER A 253 -10.06 21.06 -9.83
N LEU A 254 -9.06 20.18 -9.83
CA LEU A 254 -8.36 19.77 -8.60
C LEU A 254 -7.71 20.96 -7.88
N LEU A 255 -7.00 21.81 -8.63
CA LEU A 255 -6.25 22.94 -8.09
C LEU A 255 -6.97 24.28 -8.27
N GLU A 256 -8.19 24.30 -8.84
CA GLU A 256 -8.95 25.52 -9.05
C GLU A 256 -9.32 26.16 -7.71
N GLY A 257 -8.78 27.36 -7.44
CA GLY A 257 -8.99 28.10 -6.19
C GLY A 257 -8.44 27.40 -4.94
N ARG A 258 -7.55 26.38 -5.09
CA ARG A 258 -7.01 25.60 -3.97
C ARG A 258 -5.49 25.51 -4.03
N THR A 259 -4.85 25.61 -2.88
CA THR A 259 -3.47 25.14 -2.75
C THR A 259 -3.42 23.60 -2.88
N PRO A 260 -2.28 23.01 -3.25
CA PRO A 260 -2.16 21.56 -3.34
C PRO A 260 -2.54 20.81 -2.05
N GLY A 261 -2.25 21.39 -0.88
CA GLY A 261 -2.66 20.82 0.41
C GLY A 261 -4.18 20.84 0.61
N GLN A 262 -4.83 21.95 0.24
CA GLN A 262 -6.30 22.04 0.27
C GLN A 262 -6.97 21.10 -0.73
N ALA A 263 -6.38 20.89 -1.90
CA ALA A 263 -6.86 19.93 -2.89
C ALA A 263 -6.74 18.48 -2.37
N ALA A 264 -5.62 18.12 -1.74
CA ALA A 264 -5.45 16.81 -1.12
C ALA A 264 -6.48 16.56 0.01
N ASP A 265 -6.74 17.57 0.84
CA ASP A 265 -7.75 17.48 1.89
C ASP A 265 -9.19 17.44 1.32
N TYR A 266 -9.45 18.13 0.22
CA TYR A 266 -10.72 18.02 -0.51
C TYR A 266 -10.98 16.59 -0.99
N VAL A 267 -10.01 15.98 -1.66
CA VAL A 267 -10.11 14.57 -2.09
C VAL A 267 -10.28 13.64 -0.89
N ARG A 268 -9.51 13.84 0.20
CA ARG A 268 -9.65 13.07 1.43
C ARG A 268 -11.06 13.17 2.01
N ARG A 269 -11.66 14.35 2.04
CA ARG A 269 -13.06 14.51 2.48
C ARG A 269 -14.04 13.77 1.58
N ALA A 270 -13.83 13.81 0.26
CA ALA A 270 -14.64 13.06 -0.69
C ALA A 270 -14.57 11.55 -0.43
N VAL A 271 -13.38 11.00 -0.16
CA VAL A 271 -13.20 9.59 0.22
C VAL A 271 -14.01 9.24 1.47
N TYR A 272 -13.87 10.03 2.55
CA TYR A 272 -14.60 9.74 3.79
C TYR A 272 -16.10 10.05 3.73
N ALA A 273 -16.57 10.77 2.74
CA ALA A 273 -17.99 10.96 2.48
C ALA A 273 -18.65 9.69 1.91
N LEU A 274 -17.91 8.88 1.15
CA LEU A 274 -18.38 7.59 0.61
C LEU A 274 -18.77 6.60 1.72
N GLY A 275 -18.09 6.62 2.85
CA GLY A 275 -18.36 5.70 3.97
C GLY A 275 -19.51 6.15 4.88
N ARG A 276 -20.28 7.17 4.51
CA ARG A 276 -21.41 7.70 5.29
C ARG A 276 -22.78 7.43 4.66
N GLY A 277 -22.76 6.76 3.51
CA GLY A 277 -23.94 6.43 2.70
C GLY A 277 -24.51 5.03 3.10
#